data_4b0a1ef3e6d853a0d3e139624cefeecf
#
_entry.id   4b0a1ef3e6d853a0d3e139624cefeecf
#
_cell.length_a   1.000
_cell.length_b   1.000
_cell.length_c   1.000
_cell.angle_alpha   90.00
_cell.angle_beta   90.00
_cell.angle_gamma   90.00
#
_symmetry.space_group_name_H-M   'P 1'
#
loop_
_entity.id
_entity.type
_entity.pdbx_description
1 polymer ?
#
loop_
_entity_poly.entity_id
_entity_poly.type
_entity_poly.pdbx_seq_one_letter_code
_entity_poly.pdbx_strand_id
1 'polypeptide(L)'
;MEKGDIVWLEGKSRHGKNRIEQHGNPWTVNAKGKFNGNEAVRMRSEHETFNIGQGRKMHDERWVFLKDDPNFWVRCDADAMERLCDANIPTDWLTK
;
A
#
# COMPACT_ATOMS: atom_id res chain seq x y z
N MET A 1 10.25 -4.76 3.11
CA MET A 1 9.75 -3.43 2.71
C MET A 1 10.10 -2.43 3.79
N GLU A 2 10.72 -1.35 3.41
CA GLU A 2 11.27 -0.37 4.35
C GLU A 2 10.52 0.95 4.27
N LYS A 3 10.62 1.73 5.36
CA LYS A 3 10.10 3.09 5.39
C LYS A 3 10.74 3.91 4.26
N GLY A 4 9.92 4.61 3.49
CA GLY A 4 10.38 5.39 2.35
C GLY A 4 10.27 4.67 1.01
N ASP A 5 9.97 3.38 1.01
CA ASP A 5 9.78 2.64 -0.24
C ASP A 5 8.56 3.15 -0.98
N ILE A 6 8.69 3.24 -2.29
CA ILE A 6 7.62 3.69 -3.18
C ILE A 6 6.97 2.45 -3.79
N VAL A 7 5.66 2.36 -3.67
CA VAL A 7 4.91 1.21 -4.16
C VAL A 7 3.71 1.67 -4.96
N TRP A 8 3.21 0.79 -5.83
CA TRP A 8 1.95 0.96 -6.52
C TRP A 8 0.95 -0.02 -5.94
N LEU A 9 -0.28 0.44 -5.74
CA LEU A 9 -1.38 -0.42 -5.30
C LEU A 9 -2.33 -0.64 -6.45
N GLU A 10 -2.84 -1.86 -6.55
CA GLU A 10 -3.90 -2.21 -7.48
C GLU A 10 -5.08 -2.72 -6.68
N GLY A 11 -6.27 -2.28 -7.00
CA GLY A 11 -7.48 -2.71 -6.31
C GLY A 11 -7.79 -4.17 -6.58
N LYS A 12 -7.99 -4.93 -5.52
CA LYS A 12 -8.34 -6.36 -5.57
C LYS A 12 -9.84 -6.55 -5.40
N SER A 13 -10.43 -5.81 -4.48
CA SER A 13 -11.86 -5.79 -4.24
C SER A 13 -12.46 -4.54 -4.86
N ARG A 14 -13.79 -4.46 -4.87
CA ARG A 14 -14.48 -3.26 -5.32
C ARG A 14 -14.07 -2.05 -4.48
N HIS A 15 -13.95 -2.24 -3.17
CA HIS A 15 -13.51 -1.20 -2.25
C HIS A 15 -12.09 -0.73 -2.61
N GLY A 16 -11.18 -1.66 -2.82
CA GLY A 16 -9.80 -1.34 -3.20
C GLY A 16 -9.72 -0.62 -4.54
N LYS A 17 -10.49 -1.08 -5.52
CA LYS A 17 -10.52 -0.43 -6.84
C LYS A 17 -11.01 1.00 -6.76
N ASN A 18 -12.06 1.25 -5.96
CA ASN A 18 -12.59 2.60 -5.77
C ASN A 18 -11.57 3.51 -5.09
N ARG A 19 -10.83 2.98 -4.13
CA ARG A 19 -9.80 3.77 -3.44
C ARG A 19 -8.67 4.16 -4.37
N ILE A 20 -8.20 3.25 -5.21
CA ILE A 20 -7.13 3.56 -6.15
C ILE A 20 -7.62 4.54 -7.22
N GLU A 21 -8.86 4.40 -7.66
CA GLU A 21 -9.44 5.35 -8.59
C GLU A 21 -9.50 6.76 -8.00
N GLN A 22 -9.82 6.85 -6.71
CA GLN A 22 -9.93 8.12 -6.01
C GLN A 22 -8.57 8.76 -5.70
N HIS A 23 -7.62 7.97 -5.22
CA HIS A 23 -6.33 8.48 -4.72
C HIS A 23 -5.16 8.28 -5.67
N GLY A 24 -5.28 7.35 -6.62
CA GLY A 24 -4.22 7.07 -7.58
C GLY A 24 -3.00 6.39 -6.97
N ASN A 25 -1.89 6.59 -7.60
CA ASN A 25 -0.57 6.05 -7.22
C ASN A 25 0.50 7.13 -7.47
N PRO A 26 1.71 7.01 -6.94
CA PRO A 26 2.20 5.95 -6.06
C PRO A 26 1.86 6.20 -4.59
N TRP A 27 2.28 5.25 -3.75
CA TRP A 27 2.16 5.34 -2.30
C TRP A 27 3.53 5.16 -1.68
N THR A 28 3.74 5.77 -0.51
CA THR A 28 5.02 5.68 0.20
C THR A 28 4.80 4.98 1.53
N VAL A 29 5.64 4.00 1.82
CA VAL A 29 5.61 3.31 3.12
C VAL A 29 6.14 4.26 4.19
N ASN A 30 5.36 4.51 5.25
CA ASN A 30 5.78 5.40 6.32
C ASN A 30 5.80 4.76 7.71
N ALA A 31 5.33 3.51 7.84
CA ALA A 31 5.43 2.78 9.10
C ALA A 31 5.27 1.29 8.84
N LYS A 32 5.70 0.48 9.80
CA LYS A 32 5.52 -0.98 9.79
C LYS A 32 4.88 -1.40 11.10
N GLY A 33 4.12 -2.49 11.06
CA GLY A 33 3.48 -3.03 12.25
C GLY A 33 3.04 -4.46 12.06
N LYS A 34 2.45 -5.00 13.11
CA LYS A 34 1.87 -6.34 13.11
C LYS A 34 0.47 -6.30 13.70
N PHE A 35 -0.45 -6.98 13.04
CA PHE A 35 -1.83 -7.09 13.50
C PHE A 35 -2.22 -8.56 13.49
N ASN A 36 -2.49 -9.11 14.67
CA ASN A 36 -2.83 -10.53 14.84
C ASN A 36 -1.77 -11.45 14.24
N GLY A 37 -0.48 -11.08 14.38
CA GLY A 37 0.62 -11.87 13.83
C GLY A 37 0.91 -11.63 12.35
N ASN A 38 0.09 -10.86 11.67
CA ASN A 38 0.29 -10.56 10.25
C ASN A 38 1.01 -9.24 10.05
N GLU A 39 2.05 -9.24 9.25
CA GLU A 39 2.81 -8.03 8.98
C GLU A 39 2.01 -7.08 8.08
N ALA A 40 2.09 -5.80 8.40
CA ALA A 40 1.41 -4.76 7.65
C ALA A 40 2.30 -3.52 7.57
N VAL A 41 2.04 -2.69 6.58
CA VAL A 41 2.71 -1.41 6.42
C VAL A 41 1.67 -0.32 6.29
N ARG A 42 1.97 0.85 6.85
CA ARG A 42 1.14 2.03 6.64
C ARG A 42 1.69 2.76 5.42
N MET A 43 0.82 3.04 4.48
CA MET A 43 1.17 3.71 3.25
C MET A 43 0.44 5.03 3.14
N ARG A 44 1.13 6.03 2.62
CA ARG A 44 0.59 7.37 2.38
C ARG A 44 0.54 7.62 0.88
N SER A 45 -0.60 8.08 0.37
CA SER A 45 -0.73 8.40 -1.05
C SER A 45 0.13 9.59 -1.42
N GLU A 46 0.70 9.58 -2.63
CA GLU A 46 1.48 10.72 -3.15
C GLU A 46 0.57 11.91 -3.43
N HIS A 47 -0.62 11.65 -3.96
CA HIS A 47 -1.54 12.69 -4.37
C HIS A 47 -2.54 13.04 -3.27
N GLU A 48 -2.75 14.33 -3.08
CA GLU A 48 -3.79 14.80 -2.18
C GLU A 48 -5.14 14.76 -2.88
N THR A 49 -6.16 14.35 -2.15
CA THR A 49 -7.54 14.38 -2.63
C THR A 49 -8.41 15.11 -1.62
N PHE A 50 -9.49 15.74 -2.10
CA PHE A 50 -10.36 16.50 -1.22
C PHE A 50 -11.11 15.57 -0.27
N ASN A 51 -10.99 15.85 1.02
CA ASN A 51 -11.68 15.11 2.06
C ASN A 51 -12.85 15.92 2.57
N ILE A 52 -14.07 15.44 2.31
CA ILE A 52 -15.29 16.14 2.66
C ILE A 52 -15.40 16.34 4.17
N GLY A 53 -15.03 15.29 4.94
CA GLY A 53 -15.12 15.36 6.40
C GLY A 53 -14.18 16.39 7.02
N GLN A 54 -13.04 16.65 6.39
CA GLN A 54 -12.06 17.63 6.88
C GLN A 54 -12.15 18.98 6.19
N GLY A 55 -12.86 19.05 5.06
CA GLY A 55 -13.00 20.28 4.30
C GLY A 55 -11.72 20.74 3.62
N ARG A 56 -10.80 19.85 3.34
CA ARG A 56 -9.52 20.20 2.71
C ARG A 56 -8.95 19.03 1.95
N LYS A 57 -7.93 19.29 1.14
CA LYS A 57 -7.17 18.25 0.46
C LYS A 57 -6.20 17.59 1.43
N MET A 58 -6.13 16.28 1.37
CA MET A 58 -5.27 15.47 2.24
C MET A 58 -4.72 14.28 1.48
N HIS A 59 -3.58 13.79 1.95
CA HIS A 59 -3.09 12.49 1.55
C HIS A 59 -3.91 11.41 2.25
N ASP A 60 -4.15 10.30 1.58
CA ASP A 60 -4.76 9.15 2.22
C ASP A 60 -3.66 8.33 2.89
N GLU A 61 -3.95 7.81 4.07
CA GLU A 61 -3.04 6.89 4.77
C GLU A 61 -3.82 5.66 5.16
N ARG A 62 -3.23 4.49 4.94
CA ARG A 62 -3.88 3.24 5.30
C ARG A 62 -2.88 2.14 5.56
N TRP A 63 -3.30 1.19 6.37
CA TRP A 63 -2.55 -0.03 6.61
C TRP A 63 -2.92 -1.06 5.55
N VAL A 64 -1.90 -1.69 5.00
CA VAL A 64 -2.06 -2.75 4.00
C VAL A 64 -1.26 -3.94 4.49
N PHE A 65 -1.88 -5.11 4.53
CA PHE A 65 -1.18 -6.34 4.90
C PHE A 65 -0.22 -6.72 3.77
N LEU A 66 0.98 -7.15 4.15
CA LEU A 66 1.97 -7.58 3.19
C LEU A 66 1.61 -8.89 2.50
N LYS A 67 0.73 -9.66 3.12
CA LYS A 67 0.30 -10.94 2.56
C LYS A 67 -1.22 -11.04 2.66
N ASP A 68 -1.84 -11.42 1.54
CA ASP A 68 -3.27 -11.70 1.48
C ASP A 68 -4.17 -10.54 1.93
N ASP A 69 -3.80 -9.32 1.57
CA ASP A 69 -4.69 -8.19 1.82
C ASP A 69 -5.97 -8.37 1.00
N PRO A 70 -7.14 -8.25 1.62
CA PRO A 70 -8.40 -8.50 0.91
C PRO A 70 -8.75 -7.43 -0.12
N ASN A 71 -8.14 -6.25 -0.04
CA ASN A 71 -8.52 -5.13 -0.88
C ASN A 71 -7.47 -4.70 -1.91
N PHE A 72 -6.20 -5.06 -1.69
CA PHE A 72 -5.13 -4.53 -2.54
C PHE A 72 -4.10 -5.58 -2.91
N TRP A 73 -3.61 -5.45 -4.16
CA TRP A 73 -2.35 -6.04 -4.57
C TRP A 73 -1.28 -4.97 -4.44
N VAL A 74 -0.14 -5.34 -3.88
CA VAL A 74 0.99 -4.41 -3.74
C VAL A 74 1.94 -4.64 -4.89
N ARG A 75 2.18 -3.60 -5.67
CA ARG A 75 3.18 -3.62 -6.75
C ARG A 75 4.37 -2.81 -6.28
N CYS A 76 5.55 -3.40 -6.37
CA CYS A 76 6.78 -2.76 -5.93
C CYS A 76 7.64 -2.42 -7.14
N ASP A 77 8.49 -1.40 -6.99
CA ASP A 77 9.54 -1.20 -7.97
C ASP A 77 10.62 -2.29 -7.79
N ALA A 78 11.62 -2.32 -8.67
CA ALA A 78 12.64 -3.36 -8.66
C ALA A 78 13.40 -3.43 -7.33
N ASP A 79 13.72 -2.27 -6.75
CA ASP A 79 14.47 -2.23 -5.50
C ASP A 79 13.65 -2.75 -4.33
N ALA A 80 12.38 -2.38 -4.28
CA ALA A 80 11.47 -2.87 -3.24
C ALA A 80 11.24 -4.37 -3.36
N MET A 81 11.13 -4.89 -4.58
CA MET A 81 11.02 -6.32 -4.83
C MET A 81 12.23 -7.07 -4.32
N GLU A 82 13.42 -6.54 -4.58
CA GLU A 82 14.66 -7.12 -4.10
C GLU A 82 14.68 -7.20 -2.57
N ARG A 83 14.31 -6.13 -1.90
CA ARG A 83 14.25 -6.11 -0.44
C ARG A 83 13.23 -7.09 0.13
N LEU A 84 12.10 -7.27 -0.54
CA LEU A 84 11.11 -8.27 -0.14
C LEU A 84 11.67 -9.68 -0.28
N CYS A 85 12.38 -9.98 -1.36
CA CYS A 85 13.00 -11.26 -1.56
C CYS A 85 14.08 -11.54 -0.50
N ASP A 86 14.91 -10.53 -0.21
CA ASP A 86 15.96 -10.65 0.79
C ASP A 86 15.39 -10.88 2.19
N ALA A 87 14.22 -10.37 2.47
CA ALA A 87 13.54 -10.57 3.74
C ALA A 87 12.75 -11.88 3.80
N ASN A 88 12.84 -12.72 2.78
CA ASN A 88 12.11 -13.98 2.68
C ASN A 88 10.59 -13.82 2.75
N ILE A 89 10.09 -12.69 2.27
CA ILE A 89 8.65 -12.46 2.20
C ILE A 89 8.16 -13.05 0.88
N PRO A 90 7.13 -13.91 0.90
CA PRO A 90 6.59 -14.46 -0.33
C PRO A 90 6.15 -13.37 -1.28
N THR A 91 6.44 -13.53 -2.58
CA THR A 91 6.11 -12.50 -3.58
C THR A 91 5.01 -12.93 -4.54
N ASP A 92 4.47 -14.12 -4.39
CA ASP A 92 3.41 -14.63 -5.26
C ASP A 92 2.11 -13.83 -5.17
N TRP A 93 1.92 -13.11 -4.07
CA TRP A 93 0.76 -12.24 -3.85
C TRP A 93 0.94 -10.84 -4.42
N LEU A 94 2.16 -10.48 -4.83
CA LEU A 94 2.41 -9.20 -5.49
C LEU A 94 1.83 -9.26 -6.89
N THR A 95 1.24 -8.20 -7.32
CA THR A 95 0.56 -8.24 -8.58
C THR A 95 1.41 -8.36 -9.75
N LYS A 96 0.92 -9.00 -10.61
CA LYS A 96 1.37 -8.97 -11.86
C LYS A 96 0.29 -8.49 -12.76
#